data_54f511ca57b6169fa0e2c35b2dbb250e
#
_entry.id   54f511ca57b6169fa0e2c35b2dbb250e
#
_cell.length_a   1.000
_cell.length_b   1.000
_cell.length_c   1.000
_cell.angle_alpha   90.00
_cell.angle_beta   90.00
_cell.angle_gamma   90.00
#
_symmetry.space_group_name_H-M   'P 1'
#
loop_
_entity.id
_entity.type
_entity.pdbx_description
1 polymer ?
#
loop_
_entity_poly.entity_id
_entity_poly.type
_entity_poly.pdbx_seq_one_letter_code
_entity_poly.pdbx_strand_id
1 'polypeptide(L)'
;MKLLSLFLIFFKIGAFTFGGGYAMLPMIEQEVEAHGWMQEELVNFIAVSEATPGPFAINISTYVGTEVGGLSGAIAATLGVSMPAFLLMLVIAGIYTRFQEYWMVKGMMKGLRPAVVGLIAAAMVSVGGQVFIGSQGTLIFSALVFLLGIFLELRMKLHPILLLLLCAVLGVMAGYAGLIT
;
A
#
# COMPACT_ATOMS: atom_id res chain seq x y z
N MET A 1 16.37 -15.79 20.18
CA MET A 1 15.09 -16.44 19.87
C MET A 1 14.05 -15.44 19.36
N LYS A 2 13.82 -14.27 19.98
CA LYS A 2 12.80 -13.29 19.55
C LYS A 2 12.91 -12.86 18.09
N LEU A 3 14.11 -12.60 17.56
CA LEU A 3 14.30 -12.11 16.18
C LEU A 3 13.93 -13.16 15.12
N LEU A 4 14.26 -14.43 15.37
CA LEU A 4 13.88 -15.50 14.45
C LEU A 4 12.37 -15.74 14.46
N SER A 5 11.74 -15.65 15.63
CA SER A 5 10.27 -15.74 15.73
C SER A 5 9.60 -14.59 14.96
N LEU A 6 10.08 -13.35 15.15
CA LEU A 6 9.60 -12.18 14.37
C LEU A 6 9.73 -12.43 12.87
N PHE A 7 10.90 -12.83 12.41
CA PHE A 7 11.12 -13.10 10.98
C PHE A 7 10.15 -14.18 10.46
N LEU A 8 10.01 -15.31 11.15
CA LEU A 8 9.16 -16.42 10.69
C LEU A 8 7.66 -16.06 10.71
N ILE A 9 7.22 -15.32 11.72
CA ILE A 9 5.83 -14.86 11.81
C ILE A 9 5.51 -13.90 10.67
N PHE A 10 6.35 -12.89 10.46
CA PHE A 10 6.14 -11.94 9.35
C PHE A 10 6.36 -12.59 7.97
N PHE A 11 7.21 -13.60 7.87
CA PHE A 11 7.33 -14.41 6.67
C PHE A 11 6.02 -15.17 6.37
N LYS A 12 5.43 -15.81 7.39
CA LYS A 12 4.12 -16.46 7.28
C LYS A 12 3.04 -15.48 6.87
N ILE A 13 2.96 -14.31 7.52
CA ILE A 13 2.01 -13.25 7.18
C ILE A 13 2.20 -12.79 5.74
N GLY A 14 3.42 -12.49 5.31
CA GLY A 14 3.71 -12.06 3.94
C GLY A 14 3.44 -13.13 2.88
N ALA A 15 3.56 -14.41 3.22
CA ALA A 15 3.29 -15.52 2.30
C ALA A 15 1.80 -15.80 2.11
N PHE A 16 0.98 -15.61 3.15
CA PHE A 16 -0.43 -16.04 3.15
C PHE A 16 -1.41 -14.88 3.08
N THR A 17 -0.96 -13.63 3.05
CA THR A 17 -1.84 -12.48 2.90
C THR A 17 -2.07 -12.16 1.43
N PHE A 18 -3.32 -12.27 1.01
CA PHE A 18 -3.78 -11.88 -0.32
C PHE A 18 -4.77 -10.71 -0.18
N GLY A 19 -4.64 -9.67 -0.99
CA GLY A 19 -5.62 -8.57 -1.03
C GLY A 19 -5.13 -7.22 -0.50
N GLY A 20 -3.81 -7.07 -0.27
CA GLY A 20 -3.22 -5.79 0.13
C GLY A 20 -2.90 -5.68 1.62
N GLY A 21 -2.31 -4.55 2.03
CA GLY A 21 -1.75 -4.37 3.37
C GLY A 21 -2.77 -4.54 4.51
N TYR A 22 -3.98 -4.04 4.34
CA TYR A 22 -5.05 -4.17 5.34
C TYR A 22 -5.49 -5.62 5.61
N ALA A 23 -5.40 -6.51 4.61
CA ALA A 23 -5.72 -7.91 4.78
C ALA A 23 -4.77 -8.64 5.75
N MET A 24 -3.63 -8.02 6.09
CA MET A 24 -2.66 -8.54 7.06
C MET A 24 -3.06 -8.26 8.51
N LEU A 25 -3.88 -7.23 8.75
CA LEU A 25 -4.18 -6.77 10.10
C LEU A 25 -4.69 -7.88 11.04
N PRO A 26 -5.69 -8.69 10.66
CA PRO A 26 -6.17 -9.75 11.54
C PRO A 26 -5.10 -10.79 11.89
N MET A 27 -4.18 -11.07 10.96
CA MET A 27 -3.08 -12.01 11.22
C MET A 27 -2.02 -11.39 12.14
N ILE A 28 -1.71 -10.10 11.94
CA ILE A 28 -0.78 -9.37 12.80
C ILE A 28 -1.34 -9.29 14.22
N GLU A 29 -2.61 -8.91 14.37
CA GLU A 29 -3.31 -8.84 15.64
C GLU A 29 -3.25 -10.17 16.40
N GLN A 30 -3.63 -11.26 15.73
CA GLN A 30 -3.58 -12.60 16.31
C GLN A 30 -2.17 -13.01 16.78
N GLU A 31 -1.15 -12.74 15.99
CA GLU A 31 0.23 -13.10 16.33
C GLU A 31 0.79 -12.21 17.45
N VAL A 32 0.44 -10.92 17.45
CA VAL A 32 0.84 -9.97 18.49
C VAL A 32 0.23 -10.34 19.84
N GLU A 33 -1.06 -10.66 19.88
CA GLU A 33 -1.76 -11.12 21.08
C GLU A 33 -1.22 -12.45 21.59
N ALA A 34 -1.05 -13.43 20.68
CA ALA A 34 -0.55 -14.76 21.03
C ALA A 34 0.85 -14.75 21.68
N HIS A 35 1.67 -13.75 21.30
CA HIS A 35 3.03 -13.63 21.82
C HIS A 35 3.18 -12.59 22.94
N GLY A 36 2.12 -11.88 23.27
CA GLY A 36 2.13 -10.80 24.27
C GLY A 36 3.14 -9.70 23.93
N TRP A 37 3.30 -9.40 22.64
CA TRP A 37 4.36 -8.49 22.19
C TRP A 37 4.03 -7.02 22.40
N MET A 38 2.76 -6.69 22.59
CA MET A 38 2.34 -5.30 22.66
C MET A 38 1.36 -5.08 23.80
N GLN A 39 1.57 -3.96 24.48
CA GLN A 39 0.69 -3.43 25.53
C GLN A 39 -0.16 -2.24 25.03
N GLU A 40 0.18 -1.70 23.83
CA GLU A 40 -0.54 -0.59 23.23
C GLU A 40 -1.62 -1.07 22.27
N GLU A 41 -2.64 -0.24 22.06
CA GLU A 41 -3.74 -0.56 21.17
C GLU A 41 -3.27 -0.64 19.71
N LEU A 42 -3.70 -1.67 18.98
CA LEU A 42 -3.40 -1.91 17.56
C LEU A 42 -3.73 -0.68 16.68
N VAL A 43 -4.69 0.14 17.12
CA VAL A 43 -5.09 1.38 16.45
C VAL A 43 -3.91 2.35 16.24
N ASN A 44 -2.99 2.43 17.22
CA ASN A 44 -1.81 3.29 17.11
C ASN A 44 -0.87 2.82 16.00
N PHE A 45 -0.74 1.51 15.81
CA PHE A 45 0.12 0.91 14.77
C PHE A 45 -0.43 1.18 13.38
N ILE A 46 -1.74 1.07 13.23
CA ILE A 46 -2.42 1.38 11.98
C ILE A 46 -2.21 2.86 11.64
N ALA A 47 -2.46 3.76 12.58
CA ALA A 47 -2.32 5.20 12.38
C ALA A 47 -0.89 5.61 11.99
N VAL A 48 0.13 5.09 12.67
CA VAL A 48 1.53 5.36 12.35
C VAL A 48 1.91 4.78 10.99
N SER A 49 1.44 3.56 10.69
CA SER A 49 1.73 2.90 9.42
C SER A 49 1.09 3.61 8.23
N GLU A 50 -0.08 4.22 8.41
CA GLU A 50 -0.75 5.04 7.39
C GLU A 50 -0.09 6.41 7.22
N ALA A 51 0.34 7.03 8.30
CA ALA A 51 1.04 8.31 8.26
C ALA A 51 2.43 8.22 7.63
N THR A 52 3.01 7.02 7.57
CA THR A 52 4.35 6.79 7.01
C THR A 52 4.25 6.57 5.50
N PRO A 53 4.97 7.37 4.67
CA PRO A 53 4.98 7.17 3.22
C PRO A 53 5.60 5.82 2.86
N GLY A 54 4.83 4.93 2.23
CA GLY A 54 5.33 3.62 1.80
C GLY A 54 4.26 2.53 1.80
N PRO A 55 4.63 1.28 1.43
CA PRO A 55 3.70 0.16 1.49
C PRO A 55 3.27 -0.12 2.93
N PHE A 56 1.98 -0.09 3.19
CA PHE A 56 1.40 -0.32 4.52
C PHE A 56 1.95 -1.57 5.22
N ALA A 57 2.05 -2.68 4.48
CA ALA A 57 2.59 -3.95 4.98
C ALA A 57 4.03 -3.83 5.51
N ILE A 58 4.87 -3.05 4.82
CA ILE A 58 6.25 -2.78 5.22
C ILE A 58 6.27 -1.89 6.46
N ASN A 59 5.48 -0.81 6.44
CA ASN A 59 5.43 0.16 7.53
C ASN A 59 5.00 -0.50 8.84
N ILE A 60 3.89 -1.26 8.82
CA ILE A 60 3.37 -1.92 10.01
C ILE A 60 4.31 -3.02 10.52
N SER A 61 4.93 -3.81 9.62
CA SER A 61 5.89 -4.84 10.04
C SER A 61 7.15 -4.23 10.66
N THR A 62 7.64 -3.12 10.09
CA THR A 62 8.78 -2.38 10.63
C THR A 62 8.46 -1.82 12.01
N TYR A 63 7.27 -1.25 12.17
CA TYR A 63 6.85 -0.66 13.44
C TYR A 63 6.71 -1.74 14.53
N VAL A 64 5.96 -2.81 14.29
CA VAL A 64 5.83 -3.93 15.23
C VAL A 64 7.20 -4.53 15.57
N GLY A 65 8.05 -4.70 14.56
CA GLY A 65 9.41 -5.19 14.77
C GLY A 65 10.24 -4.28 15.66
N THR A 66 10.08 -2.95 15.52
CA THR A 66 10.77 -1.95 16.35
C THR A 66 10.34 -2.05 17.81
N GLU A 67 9.05 -2.16 18.07
CA GLU A 67 8.51 -2.30 19.42
C GLU A 67 8.98 -3.57 20.12
N VAL A 68 9.03 -4.68 19.40
CA VAL A 68 9.38 -6.00 19.98
C VAL A 68 10.89 -6.20 20.17
N GLY A 69 11.71 -5.67 19.26
CA GLY A 69 13.15 -5.96 19.24
C GLY A 69 14.05 -4.80 18.80
N GLY A 70 13.56 -3.54 18.86
CA GLY A 70 14.30 -2.37 18.42
C GLY A 70 14.70 -2.44 16.95
N LEU A 71 15.82 -1.86 16.59
CA LEU A 71 16.30 -1.82 15.20
C LEU A 71 16.48 -3.23 14.58
N SER A 72 16.98 -4.18 15.35
CA SER A 72 17.15 -5.57 14.89
C SER A 72 15.81 -6.27 14.65
N GLY A 73 14.80 -5.96 15.48
CA GLY A 73 13.44 -6.45 15.30
C GLY A 73 12.78 -5.86 14.06
N ALA A 74 12.96 -4.55 13.82
CA ALA A 74 12.49 -3.88 12.62
C ALA A 74 13.03 -4.55 11.34
N ILE A 75 14.33 -4.78 11.29
CA ILE A 75 14.98 -5.46 10.15
C ILE A 75 14.44 -6.87 9.97
N ALA A 76 14.33 -7.64 11.06
CA ALA A 76 13.84 -9.02 11.00
C ALA A 76 12.39 -9.12 10.50
N ALA A 77 11.49 -8.28 11.01
CA ALA A 77 10.09 -8.26 10.61
C ALA A 77 9.90 -7.77 9.16
N THR A 78 10.61 -6.71 8.77
CA THR A 78 10.54 -6.16 7.40
C THR A 78 11.10 -7.14 6.36
N LEU A 79 12.21 -7.79 6.65
CA LEU A 79 12.73 -8.86 5.78
C LEU A 79 11.79 -10.06 5.75
N GLY A 80 11.20 -10.41 6.89
CA GLY A 80 10.22 -11.48 6.97
C GLY A 80 9.06 -11.26 6.02
N VAL A 81 8.39 -10.11 6.10
CA VAL A 81 7.20 -9.82 5.30
C VAL A 81 7.49 -9.70 3.80
N SER A 82 8.66 -9.20 3.42
CA SER A 82 9.03 -8.99 2.01
C SER A 82 9.63 -10.22 1.34
N MET A 83 10.28 -11.12 2.11
CA MET A 83 11.00 -12.27 1.58
C MET A 83 10.13 -13.24 0.75
N PRO A 84 8.89 -13.60 1.13
CA PRO A 84 8.06 -14.49 0.32
C PRO A 84 7.80 -13.95 -1.07
N ALA A 85 7.41 -12.68 -1.17
CA ALA A 85 7.16 -12.02 -2.45
C ALA A 85 8.44 -11.94 -3.30
N PHE A 86 9.57 -11.61 -2.67
CA PHE A 86 10.87 -11.55 -3.34
C PHE A 86 11.29 -12.91 -3.90
N LEU A 87 11.20 -13.98 -3.11
CA LEU A 87 11.54 -15.34 -3.54
C LEU A 87 10.63 -15.81 -4.68
N LEU A 88 9.33 -15.57 -4.55
CA LEU A 88 8.36 -15.91 -5.60
C LEU A 88 8.69 -15.19 -6.90
N MET A 89 9.02 -13.89 -6.81
CA MET A 89 9.37 -13.08 -7.97
C MET A 89 10.66 -13.59 -8.64
N LEU A 90 11.68 -13.99 -7.87
CA LEU A 90 12.91 -14.58 -8.41
C LEU A 90 12.63 -15.88 -9.19
N VAL A 91 11.81 -16.76 -8.62
CA VAL A 91 11.42 -18.01 -9.29
C VAL A 91 10.65 -17.70 -10.58
N ILE A 92 9.66 -16.82 -10.52
CA ILE A 92 8.86 -16.44 -11.69
C ILE A 92 9.76 -15.79 -12.75
N ALA A 93 10.65 -14.87 -12.38
CA ALA A 93 11.55 -14.21 -13.31
C ALA A 93 12.47 -15.20 -14.03
N GLY A 94 13.04 -16.16 -13.30
CA GLY A 94 13.86 -17.21 -13.88
C GLY A 94 13.13 -18.11 -14.88
N ILE A 95 11.88 -18.44 -14.58
CA ILE A 95 11.03 -19.24 -15.46
C ILE A 95 10.55 -18.40 -16.65
N TYR A 96 10.14 -17.16 -16.40
CA TYR A 96 9.56 -16.27 -17.41
C TYR A 96 10.52 -16.02 -18.57
N THR A 97 11.80 -15.74 -18.32
CA THR A 97 12.81 -15.52 -19.37
C THR A 97 12.93 -16.67 -20.33
N ARG A 98 12.68 -17.89 -19.85
CA ARG A 98 12.77 -19.10 -20.67
C ARG A 98 11.49 -19.40 -21.46
N PHE A 99 10.34 -19.02 -20.92
CA PHE A 99 9.03 -19.40 -21.46
C PHE A 99 8.18 -18.23 -22.00
N GLN A 100 8.70 -17.00 -21.97
CA GLN A 100 7.97 -15.79 -22.42
C GLN A 100 7.49 -15.85 -23.88
N GLU A 101 8.16 -16.64 -24.73
CA GLU A 101 7.81 -16.78 -26.13
C GLU A 101 6.67 -17.78 -26.38
N TYR A 102 6.35 -18.64 -25.40
CA TYR A 102 5.25 -19.60 -25.55
C TYR A 102 3.91 -18.90 -25.65
N TRP A 103 3.07 -19.40 -26.57
CA TRP A 103 1.74 -18.84 -26.84
C TRP A 103 0.85 -18.77 -25.60
N MET A 104 0.95 -19.74 -24.70
CA MET A 104 0.21 -19.82 -23.46
C MET A 104 0.60 -18.67 -22.51
N VAL A 105 1.91 -18.42 -22.33
CA VAL A 105 2.42 -17.32 -21.50
C VAL A 105 2.02 -15.96 -22.07
N LYS A 106 2.14 -15.81 -23.41
CA LYS A 106 1.66 -14.60 -24.11
C LYS A 106 0.16 -14.40 -23.92
N GLY A 107 -0.64 -15.47 -23.97
CA GLY A 107 -2.08 -15.43 -23.71
C GLY A 107 -2.41 -15.00 -22.28
N MET A 108 -1.76 -15.60 -21.30
CA MET A 108 -1.91 -15.22 -19.88
C MET A 108 -1.55 -13.73 -19.64
N MET A 109 -0.44 -13.27 -20.17
CA MET A 109 -0.02 -11.86 -20.04
C MET A 109 -0.98 -10.88 -20.72
N LYS A 110 -1.57 -11.28 -21.87
CA LYS A 110 -2.61 -10.46 -22.51
C LYS A 110 -3.87 -10.35 -21.66
N GLY A 111 -4.25 -11.40 -20.93
CA GLY A 111 -5.37 -11.39 -19.99
C GLY A 111 -5.09 -10.63 -18.69
N LEU A 112 -3.85 -10.70 -18.18
CA LEU A 112 -3.45 -10.00 -16.95
C LEU A 112 -3.46 -8.48 -17.09
N ARG A 113 -3.07 -7.94 -18.25
CA ARG A 113 -3.03 -6.48 -18.48
C ARG A 113 -4.37 -5.80 -18.23
N PRO A 114 -5.49 -6.23 -18.86
CA PRO A 114 -6.79 -5.61 -18.58
C PRO A 114 -7.28 -5.89 -17.15
N ALA A 115 -6.92 -7.01 -16.54
CA ALA A 115 -7.24 -7.29 -15.15
C ALA A 115 -6.58 -6.29 -14.19
N VAL A 116 -5.29 -5.96 -14.40
CA VAL A 116 -4.59 -4.93 -13.62
C VAL A 116 -5.23 -3.56 -13.81
N VAL A 117 -5.61 -3.19 -15.02
CA VAL A 117 -6.33 -1.93 -15.28
C VAL A 117 -7.67 -1.91 -14.54
N GLY A 118 -8.40 -3.04 -14.54
CA GLY A 118 -9.64 -3.17 -13.79
C GLY A 118 -9.45 -3.02 -12.27
N LEU A 119 -8.39 -3.60 -11.72
CA LEU A 119 -8.05 -3.45 -10.29
C LEU A 119 -7.70 -2.00 -9.93
N ILE A 120 -6.94 -1.32 -10.78
CA ILE A 120 -6.62 0.11 -10.59
C ILE A 120 -7.91 0.94 -10.64
N ALA A 121 -8.77 0.69 -11.62
CA ALA A 121 -10.06 1.38 -11.73
C ALA A 121 -10.96 1.12 -10.51
N ALA A 122 -11.01 -0.12 -10.01
CA ALA A 122 -11.75 -0.45 -8.79
C ALA A 122 -11.21 0.27 -7.56
N ALA A 123 -9.88 0.37 -7.42
CA ALA A 123 -9.24 1.13 -6.36
C ALA A 123 -9.58 2.62 -6.47
N MET A 124 -9.55 3.20 -7.66
CA MET A 124 -9.95 4.60 -7.91
C MET A 124 -11.41 4.85 -7.49
N VAL A 125 -12.33 3.95 -7.82
CA VAL A 125 -13.73 4.07 -7.42
C VAL A 125 -13.88 3.97 -5.90
N SER A 126 -13.17 3.05 -5.26
CA SER A 126 -13.22 2.86 -3.80
C SER A 126 -12.69 4.09 -3.05
N VAL A 127 -11.51 4.58 -3.43
CA VAL A 127 -10.91 5.79 -2.81
C VAL A 127 -11.74 7.03 -3.16
N GLY A 128 -12.16 7.16 -4.42
CA GLY A 128 -13.03 8.26 -4.85
C GLY A 128 -14.31 8.31 -4.05
N GLY A 129 -14.95 7.16 -3.81
CA GLY A 129 -16.15 7.08 -2.97
C GLY A 129 -15.93 7.65 -1.55
N GLN A 130 -14.77 7.40 -0.95
CA GLN A 130 -14.45 7.94 0.38
C GLN A 130 -14.21 9.46 0.34
N VAL A 131 -13.52 9.95 -0.68
CA VAL A 131 -13.21 11.39 -0.85
C VAL A 131 -14.49 12.19 -1.15
N PHE A 132 -15.45 11.62 -1.90
CA PHE A 132 -16.68 12.29 -2.29
C PHE A 132 -17.83 12.20 -1.26
N ILE A 133 -17.65 11.52 -0.12
CA ILE A 133 -18.65 11.41 0.95
C ILE A 133 -18.62 12.64 1.92
N GLY A 134 -17.69 13.58 1.75
CA GLY A 134 -17.56 14.78 2.58
C GLY A 134 -18.66 15.83 2.36
N SER A 135 -18.50 17.00 2.97
CA SER A 135 -19.41 18.14 2.79
C SER A 135 -19.52 18.59 1.33
N GLN A 136 -20.61 19.27 0.94
CA GLN A 136 -20.79 19.75 -0.45
C GLN A 136 -19.63 20.60 -0.94
N GLY A 137 -18.99 21.38 -0.06
CA GLY A 137 -17.82 22.19 -0.39
C GLY A 137 -16.60 21.33 -0.74
N THR A 138 -16.34 20.30 0.04
CA THR A 138 -15.28 19.32 -0.20
C THR A 138 -15.47 18.59 -1.52
N LEU A 139 -16.71 18.23 -1.84
CA LEU A 139 -17.06 17.52 -3.08
C LEU A 139 -16.78 18.38 -4.33
N ILE A 140 -17.23 19.63 -4.33
CA ILE A 140 -17.01 20.55 -5.44
C ILE A 140 -15.52 20.83 -5.64
N PHE A 141 -14.79 21.08 -4.54
CA PHE A 141 -13.35 21.31 -4.59
C PHE A 141 -12.59 20.09 -5.14
N SER A 142 -12.87 18.89 -4.62
CA SER A 142 -12.23 17.65 -5.06
C SER A 142 -12.51 17.36 -6.54
N ALA A 143 -13.74 17.60 -7.00
CA ALA A 143 -14.10 17.46 -8.39
C ALA A 143 -13.35 18.45 -9.29
N LEU A 144 -13.21 19.71 -8.87
CA LEU A 144 -12.46 20.73 -9.59
C LEU A 144 -10.97 20.38 -9.69
N VAL A 145 -10.35 19.94 -8.57
CA VAL A 145 -8.94 19.53 -8.55
C VAL A 145 -8.73 18.30 -9.43
N PHE A 146 -9.65 17.35 -9.42
CA PHE A 146 -9.61 16.17 -10.27
C PHE A 146 -9.69 16.51 -11.76
N LEU A 147 -10.63 17.36 -12.14
CA LEU A 147 -10.77 17.81 -13.53
C LEU A 147 -9.56 18.63 -13.99
N LEU A 148 -9.05 19.50 -13.12
CA LEU A 148 -7.82 20.26 -13.38
C LEU A 148 -6.63 19.31 -13.59
N GLY A 149 -6.50 18.29 -12.75
CA GLY A 149 -5.45 17.27 -12.87
C GLY A 149 -5.50 16.55 -14.21
N ILE A 150 -6.69 16.09 -14.63
CA ILE A 150 -6.89 15.46 -15.93
C ILE A 150 -6.55 16.42 -17.06
N PHE A 151 -7.01 17.66 -16.99
CA PHE A 151 -6.73 18.67 -18.02
C PHE A 151 -5.22 18.93 -18.16
N LEU A 152 -4.51 19.10 -17.06
CA LEU A 152 -3.07 19.33 -17.05
C LEU A 152 -2.29 18.12 -17.60
N GLU A 153 -2.68 16.91 -17.23
CA GLU A 153 -2.08 15.68 -17.75
C GLU A 153 -2.27 15.55 -19.26
N LEU A 154 -3.51 15.70 -19.74
CA LEU A 154 -3.84 15.51 -21.15
C LEU A 154 -3.29 16.61 -22.06
N ARG A 155 -3.26 17.86 -21.58
CA ARG A 155 -2.87 19.03 -22.41
C ARG A 155 -1.40 19.38 -22.28
N MET A 156 -0.84 19.33 -21.07
CA MET A 156 0.51 19.81 -20.79
C MET A 156 1.51 18.67 -20.61
N LYS A 157 1.04 17.40 -20.49
CA LYS A 157 1.89 16.23 -20.25
C LYS A 157 2.89 16.48 -19.10
N LEU A 158 2.41 17.10 -18.03
CA LEU A 158 3.22 17.43 -16.88
C LEU A 158 3.74 16.14 -16.22
N HIS A 159 4.95 16.22 -15.69
CA HIS A 159 5.50 15.10 -14.95
C HIS A 159 4.61 14.76 -13.75
N PRO A 160 4.25 13.48 -13.50
CA PRO A 160 3.31 13.08 -12.44
C PRO A 160 3.65 13.62 -11.05
N ILE A 161 4.94 13.75 -10.74
CA ILE A 161 5.41 14.30 -9.46
C ILE A 161 5.01 15.78 -9.31
N LEU A 162 5.12 16.56 -10.39
CA LEU A 162 4.72 17.98 -10.40
C LEU A 162 3.22 18.13 -10.21
N LEU A 163 2.42 17.26 -10.84
CA LEU A 163 0.97 17.22 -10.69
C LEU A 163 0.58 16.92 -9.24
N LEU A 164 1.21 15.91 -8.61
CA LEU A 164 0.98 15.57 -7.21
C LEU A 164 1.31 16.73 -6.27
N LEU A 165 2.46 17.39 -6.46
CA LEU A 165 2.84 18.55 -5.67
C LEU A 165 1.85 19.70 -5.80
N LEU A 166 1.38 19.96 -7.02
CA LEU A 166 0.38 21.00 -7.27
C LEU A 166 -0.95 20.69 -6.59
N CYS A 167 -1.43 19.46 -6.69
CA CYS A 167 -2.63 19.01 -5.97
C CYS A 167 -2.46 19.10 -4.44
N ALA A 168 -1.29 18.74 -3.92
CA ALA A 168 -1.00 18.84 -2.49
C ALA A 168 -1.04 20.31 -2.01
N VAL A 169 -0.42 21.23 -2.74
CA VAL A 169 -0.44 22.68 -2.42
C VAL A 169 -1.87 23.21 -2.45
N LEU A 170 -2.65 22.86 -3.47
CA LEU A 170 -4.06 23.27 -3.57
C LEU A 170 -4.89 22.72 -2.41
N GLY A 171 -4.67 21.47 -2.01
CA GLY A 171 -5.35 20.85 -0.86
C GLY A 171 -5.02 21.56 0.45
N VAL A 172 -3.75 21.87 0.70
CA VAL A 172 -3.32 22.61 1.90
C VAL A 172 -3.93 24.02 1.92
N MET A 173 -3.88 24.74 0.80
CA MET A 173 -4.48 26.08 0.71
C MET A 173 -5.99 26.07 0.96
N ALA A 174 -6.71 25.10 0.40
CA ALA A 174 -8.14 24.94 0.62
C ALA A 174 -8.49 24.58 2.07
N GLY A 175 -7.66 23.74 2.72
CA GLY A 175 -7.80 23.46 4.15
C GLY A 175 -7.64 24.70 5.01
N TYR A 176 -6.62 25.52 4.77
CA TYR A 176 -6.44 26.80 5.48
C TYR A 176 -7.55 27.83 5.19
N ALA A 177 -8.13 27.78 4.00
CA ALA A 177 -9.25 28.66 3.63
C ALA A 177 -10.61 28.20 4.19
N GLY A 178 -10.66 27.07 4.92
CA GLY A 178 -11.89 26.51 5.45
C GLY A 178 -12.86 25.98 4.38
N LEU A 179 -12.37 25.71 3.18
CA LEU A 179 -13.17 25.15 2.06
C LEU A 179 -13.35 23.63 2.19
N ILE A 180 -12.51 23.00 3.03
CA ILE A 180 -12.50 21.56 3.27
C ILE A 180 -12.58 21.39 4.80
N THR A 181 -13.75 21.07 5.31
CA THR A 181 -14.02 20.67 6.70
C THR A 181 -14.78 19.36 6.71
#